data_84df0a778dd5f9bb05eec485294446fb
#
_entry.id   84df0a778dd5f9bb05eec485294446fb
#
_cell.length_a   1.000
_cell.length_b   1.000
_cell.length_c   1.000
_cell.angle_alpha   90.00
_cell.angle_beta   90.00
_cell.angle_gamma   90.00
#
_symmetry.space_group_name_H-M   'P 1'
#
loop_
_entity.id
_entity.type
_entity.pdbx_description
1 polymer ?
#
loop_
_entity_poly.entity_id
_entity_poly.type
_entity_poly.pdbx_seq_one_letter_code
_entity_poly.pdbx_strand_id
1 'polypeptide(L)'
;MTIYISQGRYTAAAIRAMTAKPEDRSEAIAELLAAVGGRLIGWYLTLGRYDWLIVAEAPDERTLVSTVLAAAAGGSLSDITTTVALSAQDTVQAFGQAGELAKKFRSAGADYYGVPVELAQNL
;
A
#
# COMPACT_ATOMS: atom_id res chain seq x y z
N MET A 1 -6.28 -12.26 3.65
CA MET A 1 -6.50 -10.84 3.32
C MET A 1 -5.17 -10.14 3.18
N THR A 2 -5.08 -9.25 2.24
CA THR A 2 -3.87 -8.46 2.00
C THR A 2 -4.05 -7.08 2.62
N ILE A 3 -2.99 -6.59 3.26
CA ILE A 3 -2.97 -5.26 3.87
C ILE A 3 -2.46 -4.25 2.85
N TYR A 4 -3.13 -3.10 2.77
CA TYR A 4 -2.77 -2.01 1.88
C TYR A 4 -2.71 -0.71 2.65
N ILE A 5 -1.74 0.12 2.28
CA ILE A 5 -1.63 1.49 2.77
C ILE A 5 -1.86 2.40 1.58
N SER A 6 -2.90 3.23 1.65
CA SER A 6 -3.23 4.21 0.61
C SER A 6 -3.06 5.61 1.16
N GLN A 7 -2.43 6.45 0.37
CA GLN A 7 -2.23 7.86 0.69
C GLN A 7 -2.61 8.69 -0.52
N GLY A 8 -3.02 9.91 -0.28
CA GLY A 8 -3.36 10.80 -1.37
C GLY A 8 -3.65 12.21 -0.89
N ARG A 9 -4.11 13.02 -1.82
CA ARG A 9 -4.47 14.40 -1.56
C ARG A 9 -5.95 14.61 -1.78
N TYR A 10 -6.51 15.60 -1.12
CA TYR A 10 -7.83 16.10 -1.41
C TYR A 10 -7.76 17.18 -2.48
N THR A 11 -8.77 17.24 -3.33
CA THR A 11 -8.96 18.37 -4.23
C THR A 11 -9.36 19.61 -3.44
N ALA A 12 -9.15 20.79 -4.02
CA ALA A 12 -9.58 22.04 -3.40
C ALA A 12 -11.09 22.04 -3.13
N ALA A 13 -11.87 21.46 -4.05
CA ALA A 13 -13.33 21.34 -3.90
C ALA A 13 -13.69 20.47 -2.68
N ALA A 14 -12.97 19.37 -2.47
CA ALA A 14 -13.19 18.49 -1.32
C ALA A 14 -12.87 19.21 0.00
N ILE A 15 -11.77 19.94 0.05
CA ILE A 15 -11.38 20.71 1.25
C ILE A 15 -12.47 21.75 1.57
N ARG A 16 -12.95 22.47 0.56
CA ARG A 16 -14.01 23.46 0.77
C ARG A 16 -15.30 22.80 1.29
N ALA A 17 -15.69 21.68 0.71
CA ALA A 17 -16.91 20.97 1.10
C ALA A 17 -16.82 20.46 2.54
N MET A 18 -15.71 19.86 2.93
CA MET A 18 -15.51 19.33 4.27
C MET A 18 -15.37 20.44 5.32
N THR A 19 -14.82 21.59 4.93
CA THR A 19 -14.75 22.76 5.81
C THR A 19 -16.12 23.36 6.05
N ALA A 20 -16.95 23.40 5.00
CA ALA A 20 -18.33 23.91 5.11
C ALA A 20 -19.25 22.98 5.90
N LYS A 21 -19.05 21.67 5.75
CA LYS A 21 -19.85 20.64 6.44
C LYS A 21 -18.92 19.51 6.89
N PRO A 22 -18.30 19.63 8.06
CA PRO A 22 -17.42 18.59 8.57
C PRO A 22 -18.14 17.26 8.77
N GLU A 23 -17.46 16.16 8.42
CA GLU A 23 -17.98 14.81 8.60
C GLU A 23 -16.84 13.82 8.85
N ASP A 24 -17.17 12.69 9.45
CA ASP A 24 -16.22 11.58 9.61
C ASP A 24 -16.14 10.80 8.31
N ARG A 25 -15.05 10.99 7.56
CA ARG A 25 -14.85 10.32 6.28
C ARG A 25 -14.52 8.84 6.41
N SER A 26 -14.12 8.39 7.59
CA SER A 26 -13.81 6.98 7.80
C SER A 26 -15.02 6.07 7.61
N GLU A 27 -16.21 6.56 7.92
CA GLU A 27 -17.45 5.78 7.76
C GLU A 27 -17.71 5.43 6.29
N ALA A 28 -17.57 6.41 5.39
CA ALA A 28 -17.77 6.19 3.96
C ALA A 28 -16.76 5.19 3.39
N ILE A 29 -15.51 5.29 3.83
CA ILE A 29 -14.45 4.37 3.39
C ILE A 29 -14.68 2.97 3.95
N ALA A 30 -15.09 2.87 5.21
CA ALA A 30 -15.41 1.58 5.83
C ALA A 30 -16.55 0.87 5.11
N GLU A 31 -17.60 1.60 4.74
CA GLU A 31 -18.73 1.06 3.97
C GLU A 31 -18.30 0.57 2.59
N LEU A 32 -17.47 1.36 1.90
CA LEU A 32 -16.96 1.01 0.59
C LEU A 32 -16.14 -0.29 0.64
N LEU A 33 -15.26 -0.43 1.62
CA LEU A 33 -14.47 -1.64 1.80
C LEU A 33 -15.33 -2.83 2.19
N ALA A 34 -16.30 -2.63 3.09
CA ALA A 34 -17.20 -3.71 3.51
C ALA A 34 -18.01 -4.27 2.34
N ALA A 35 -18.39 -3.43 1.38
CA ALA A 35 -19.14 -3.84 0.20
C ALA A 35 -18.38 -4.86 -0.67
N VAL A 36 -17.07 -4.93 -0.56
CA VAL A 36 -16.22 -5.85 -1.34
C VAL A 36 -15.54 -6.90 -0.45
N GLY A 37 -15.99 -7.06 0.79
CA GLY A 37 -15.42 -8.04 1.72
C GLY A 37 -14.12 -7.61 2.37
N GLY A 38 -13.79 -6.33 2.29
CA GLY A 38 -12.62 -5.76 2.93
C GLY A 38 -12.93 -5.15 4.30
N ARG A 39 -11.93 -4.50 4.89
CA ARG A 39 -12.04 -3.89 6.21
C ARG A 39 -11.10 -2.67 6.31
N LEU A 40 -11.62 -1.59 6.88
CA LEU A 40 -10.80 -0.44 7.23
C LEU A 40 -10.12 -0.71 8.57
N ILE A 41 -8.78 -0.63 8.60
CA ILE A 41 -8.00 -0.78 9.83
C ILE A 41 -7.80 0.58 10.49
N GLY A 42 -7.49 1.61 9.70
CA GLY A 42 -7.30 2.95 10.22
C GLY A 42 -7.42 4.01 9.15
N TRP A 43 -7.86 5.19 9.56
CA TRP A 43 -7.95 6.37 8.71
C TRP A 43 -7.37 7.55 9.46
N TYR A 44 -6.50 8.32 8.81
CA TYR A 44 -5.82 9.45 9.43
C TYR A 44 -5.74 10.61 8.46
N LEU A 45 -5.99 11.82 8.97
CA LEU A 45 -5.62 13.04 8.28
C LEU A 45 -4.13 13.26 8.51
N THR A 46 -3.40 13.59 7.46
CA THR A 46 -1.96 13.86 7.56
C THR A 46 -1.66 15.26 7.08
N LEU A 47 -0.55 15.81 7.57
CA LEU A 47 -0.04 17.11 7.10
C LEU A 47 1.35 16.88 6.54
N GLY A 48 1.54 17.22 5.28
CA GLY A 48 2.80 17.00 4.57
C GLY A 48 2.53 16.78 3.09
N ARG A 49 3.22 15.81 2.52
CA ARG A 49 3.06 15.50 1.09
C ARG A 49 1.66 15.02 0.75
N TYR A 50 1.05 14.24 1.65
CA TYR A 50 -0.31 13.72 1.48
C TYR A 50 -1.23 14.28 2.55
N ASP A 51 -2.52 14.29 2.25
CA ASP A 51 -3.54 14.83 3.16
C ASP A 51 -4.23 13.74 3.96
N TRP A 52 -4.19 12.49 3.50
CA TRP A 52 -4.82 11.39 4.20
C TRP A 52 -4.03 10.10 4.02
N LEU A 53 -4.16 9.21 5.00
CA LEU A 53 -3.57 7.87 5.00
C LEU A 53 -4.61 6.88 5.49
N ILE A 54 -4.74 5.78 4.76
CA ILE A 54 -5.66 4.70 5.06
C ILE A 54 -4.87 3.40 5.16
N VAL A 55 -5.15 2.61 6.19
CA VAL A 55 -4.69 1.23 6.30
C VAL A 55 -5.92 0.34 6.17
N ALA A 56 -5.92 -0.57 5.23
CA ALA A 56 -7.07 -1.39 4.90
C ALA A 56 -6.67 -2.83 4.56
N GLU A 57 -7.62 -3.73 4.68
CA GLU A 57 -7.51 -5.09 4.18
C GLU A 57 -8.50 -5.29 3.04
N ALA A 58 -8.08 -6.02 2.01
CA ALA A 58 -8.95 -6.43 0.92
C ALA A 58 -8.68 -7.89 0.54
N PRO A 59 -9.68 -8.60 -0.04
CA PRO A 59 -9.49 -10.00 -0.42
C PRO A 59 -8.41 -10.22 -1.46
N ASP A 60 -8.31 -9.33 -2.44
CA ASP A 60 -7.33 -9.40 -3.52
C ASP A 60 -7.06 -8.02 -4.11
N GLU A 61 -6.05 -7.97 -4.99
CA GLU A 61 -5.61 -6.72 -5.59
C GLU A 61 -6.66 -6.09 -6.50
N ARG A 62 -7.36 -6.89 -7.30
CA ARG A 62 -8.38 -6.37 -8.22
C ARG A 62 -9.52 -5.70 -7.46
N THR A 63 -9.95 -6.29 -6.35
CA THR A 63 -10.97 -5.73 -5.49
C THR A 63 -10.53 -4.40 -4.89
N LEU A 64 -9.28 -4.34 -4.43
CA LEU A 64 -8.73 -3.08 -3.92
C LEU A 64 -8.66 -2.01 -5.00
N VAL A 65 -8.17 -2.34 -6.19
CA VAL A 65 -8.10 -1.39 -7.30
C VAL A 65 -9.49 -0.84 -7.61
N SER A 66 -10.52 -1.71 -7.60
CA SER A 66 -11.90 -1.28 -7.82
C SER A 66 -12.37 -0.27 -6.77
N THR A 67 -12.04 -0.47 -5.49
CA THR A 67 -12.42 0.49 -4.44
C THR A 67 -11.67 1.81 -4.57
N VAL A 68 -10.39 1.78 -4.92
CA VAL A 68 -9.60 3.00 -5.16
C VAL A 68 -10.18 3.79 -6.33
N LEU A 69 -10.50 3.12 -7.43
CA LEU A 69 -11.09 3.77 -8.60
C LEU A 69 -12.47 4.35 -8.29
N ALA A 70 -13.29 3.63 -7.53
CA ALA A 70 -14.60 4.13 -7.11
C ALA A 70 -14.48 5.38 -6.27
N ALA A 71 -13.57 5.41 -5.32
CA ALA A 71 -13.33 6.59 -4.50
C ALA A 71 -12.77 7.76 -5.32
N ALA A 72 -11.86 7.49 -6.24
CA ALA A 72 -11.28 8.51 -7.12
C ALA A 72 -12.31 9.10 -8.08
N ALA A 73 -13.26 8.29 -8.55
CA ALA A 73 -14.31 8.73 -9.46
C ALA A 73 -15.20 9.82 -8.86
N GLY A 74 -15.25 9.92 -7.53
CA GLY A 74 -16.01 10.97 -6.84
C GLY A 74 -15.44 12.38 -6.99
N GLY A 75 -14.19 12.51 -7.48
CA GLY A 75 -13.57 13.83 -7.73
C GLY A 75 -12.99 14.52 -6.51
N SER A 76 -13.00 13.87 -5.34
CA SER A 76 -12.49 14.44 -4.08
C SER A 76 -11.02 14.13 -3.83
N LEU A 77 -10.46 13.15 -4.52
CA LEU A 77 -9.12 12.63 -4.28
C LEU A 77 -8.22 12.82 -5.48
N SER A 78 -6.93 13.06 -5.22
CA SER A 78 -5.89 13.14 -6.24
C SER A 78 -4.59 12.55 -5.72
N ASP A 79 -3.65 12.28 -6.64
CA ASP A 79 -2.30 11.79 -6.32
C ASP A 79 -2.31 10.57 -5.39
N ILE A 80 -3.16 9.59 -5.70
CA ILE A 80 -3.32 8.39 -4.87
C ILE A 80 -2.13 7.47 -5.08
N THR A 81 -1.50 7.07 -3.98
CA THR A 81 -0.45 6.05 -3.94
C THR A 81 -0.91 4.91 -3.03
N THR A 82 -0.92 3.70 -3.55
CA THR A 82 -1.32 2.52 -2.78
C THR A 82 -0.17 1.52 -2.74
N THR A 83 0.17 1.07 -1.55
CA THR A 83 1.29 0.19 -1.29
C THR A 83 0.79 -1.09 -0.62
N VAL A 84 1.29 -2.23 -1.07
CA VAL A 84 1.05 -3.50 -0.39
C VAL A 84 1.91 -3.55 0.86
N ALA A 85 1.33 -3.97 1.96
CA ALA A 85 2.02 -4.09 3.24
C ALA A 85 1.93 -5.51 3.77
N LEU A 86 2.96 -5.94 4.45
CA LEU A 86 2.99 -7.22 5.15
C LEU A 86 3.01 -6.97 6.65
N SER A 87 2.33 -7.84 7.41
CA SER A 87 2.50 -7.86 8.86
C SER A 87 3.93 -8.23 9.22
N ALA A 88 4.34 -7.89 10.44
CA ALA A 88 5.65 -8.30 10.94
C ALA A 88 5.80 -9.84 10.90
N GLN A 89 4.74 -10.55 11.23
CA GLN A 89 4.74 -12.01 11.21
C GLN A 89 4.94 -12.57 9.79
N ASP A 90 4.23 -12.05 8.79
CA ASP A 90 4.39 -12.48 7.41
C ASP A 90 5.76 -12.10 6.85
N THR A 91 6.34 -11.03 7.35
CA THR A 91 7.70 -10.59 6.98
C THR A 91 8.75 -11.64 7.33
N VAL A 92 8.61 -12.32 8.46
CA VAL A 92 9.52 -13.41 8.85
C VAL A 92 9.52 -14.52 7.80
N GLN A 93 8.34 -14.92 7.34
CA GLN A 93 8.21 -15.93 6.29
C GLN A 93 8.80 -15.45 4.96
N ALA A 94 8.56 -14.19 4.60
CA ALA A 94 9.11 -13.62 3.37
C ALA A 94 10.62 -13.59 3.38
N PHE A 95 11.24 -13.19 4.50
CA PHE A 95 12.70 -13.22 4.63
C PHE A 95 13.25 -14.63 4.60
N GLY A 96 12.57 -15.60 5.21
CA GLY A 96 12.96 -17.01 5.14
C GLY A 96 12.97 -17.53 3.70
N GLN A 97 11.92 -17.25 2.96
CA GLN A 97 11.84 -17.61 1.54
C GLN A 97 12.90 -16.89 0.72
N ALA A 98 13.11 -15.60 0.98
CA ALA A 98 14.13 -14.81 0.29
C ALA A 98 15.54 -15.37 0.52
N GLY A 99 15.84 -15.86 1.73
CA GLY A 99 17.11 -16.50 2.04
C GLY A 99 17.39 -17.73 1.17
N GLU A 100 16.37 -18.55 0.93
CA GLU A 100 16.49 -19.71 0.04
C GLU A 100 16.64 -19.28 -1.43
N LEU A 101 15.87 -18.28 -1.87
CA LEU A 101 15.95 -17.77 -3.23
C LEU A 101 17.29 -17.09 -3.52
N ALA A 102 17.86 -16.40 -2.53
CA ALA A 102 19.13 -15.70 -2.69
C ALA A 102 20.27 -16.65 -3.04
N LYS A 103 20.20 -17.91 -2.60
CA LYS A 103 21.19 -18.94 -2.94
C LYS A 103 21.18 -19.29 -4.44
N LYS A 104 20.09 -18.99 -5.13
CA LYS A 104 19.89 -19.32 -6.55
C LYS A 104 19.96 -18.09 -7.46
N PHE A 105 20.06 -16.91 -6.89
CA PHE A 105 20.04 -15.67 -7.66
C PHE A 105 21.45 -15.18 -7.93
N ARG A 106 21.76 -14.95 -9.20
CA ARG A 106 23.04 -14.38 -9.62
C ARG A 106 22.91 -12.86 -9.70
N SER A 107 23.57 -12.17 -8.75
CA SER A 107 23.56 -10.70 -8.71
C SER A 107 24.32 -10.09 -9.88
N ALA A 108 23.97 -8.86 -10.26
CA ALA A 108 24.71 -8.12 -11.27
C ALA A 108 26.17 -7.95 -10.80
N GLY A 109 27.13 -8.25 -11.67
CA GLY A 109 28.55 -8.19 -11.33
C GLY A 109 29.04 -9.36 -10.49
N ALA A 110 28.33 -10.50 -10.49
CA ALA A 110 28.75 -11.72 -9.77
C ALA A 110 29.00 -12.86 -10.75
N ASP A 111 30.00 -13.71 -10.47
CA ASP A 111 30.26 -14.94 -11.23
C ASP A 111 29.46 -16.12 -10.70
N TYR A 112 29.15 -16.13 -9.42
CA TYR A 112 28.38 -17.17 -8.75
C TYR A 112 27.13 -16.55 -8.11
N TYR A 113 26.14 -17.40 -7.80
CA TYR A 113 24.94 -16.96 -7.11
C TYR A 113 25.30 -16.29 -5.78
N GLY A 114 24.98 -15.00 -5.66
CA GLY A 114 25.18 -14.22 -4.45
C GLY A 114 26.63 -13.84 -4.14
N VAL A 115 27.60 -14.19 -5.00
CA VAL A 115 29.01 -13.85 -4.78
C VAL A 115 29.42 -12.74 -5.75
N PRO A 116 29.87 -11.57 -5.25
CA PRO A 116 30.40 -10.51 -6.11
C PRO A 116 31.60 -10.98 -6.92
N VAL A 117 31.76 -10.45 -8.15
CA VAL A 117 32.84 -10.82 -9.06
C VAL A 117 34.19 -10.68 -8.40
N GLU A 118 34.40 -9.60 -7.66
CA GLU A 118 35.69 -9.35 -6.98
C GLU A 118 36.04 -10.45 -5.97
N LEU A 119 35.05 -10.96 -5.25
CA LEU A 119 35.25 -12.05 -4.32
C LEU A 119 35.41 -13.40 -5.03
N ALA A 120 34.68 -13.60 -6.13
CA ALA A 120 34.75 -14.81 -6.91
C ALA A 120 36.15 -15.02 -7.52
N GLN A 121 36.80 -13.92 -7.93
CA GLN A 121 38.16 -13.99 -8.49
C GLN A 121 39.23 -14.45 -7.50
N ASN A 122 38.95 -14.34 -6.21
CA ASN A 122 39.88 -14.72 -5.14
C ASN A 122 39.59 -16.11 -4.59
N LEU A 123 38.62 -16.79 -5.11
CA LEU A 123 38.28 -18.14 -4.75
C LEU A 123 39.02 -19.14 -5.63
#